data_b19ef167233a94b5e97fc051a397abf3
#
_entry.id   b19ef167233a94b5e97fc051a397abf3
#
_cell.length_a   1.000
_cell.length_b   1.000
_cell.length_c   1.000
_cell.angle_alpha   90.00
_cell.angle_beta   90.00
_cell.angle_gamma   90.00
#
_symmetry.space_group_name_H-M   'P 1'
#
loop_
_entity.id
_entity.type
_entity.pdbx_description
1 polymer ?
#
loop_
_entity_poly.entity_id
_entity_poly.type
_entity_poly.pdbx_seq_one_letter_code
_entity_poly.pdbx_strand_id
1 'polypeptide(L)'
;MPYTANQQPHRLPAVTRSGSDPIRLIRDIYEERRRLGQPVISVEFFPPRTPAGDATLFDRTLPELQAFAPDFYSVTYGAGGSTRDKTLAVVDRIQREHRATTMAHLTCIGTSQADIERYLLEARQRGIRNILALRGDPPQEVKAPAQPNSGFEYAHQLVSFLKKSGGFSIGAAGFPESHVACTEGKHVDWQRLKAKIDAGADFVLTQLFFNNDDYFVFRDYLVKTL
;
A
#
# COMPACT_ATOMS: atom_id res chain seq x y z
N MET A 1 38.23 24.37 4.53
CA MET A 1 37.21 25.21 5.18
C MET A 1 36.27 24.31 5.93
N PRO A 2 36.09 24.47 7.26
CA PRO A 2 35.23 23.57 8.03
C PRO A 2 33.74 23.90 7.79
N TYR A 3 32.98 22.87 7.58
CA TYR A 3 31.53 22.89 7.39
C TYR A 3 30.87 23.26 8.73
N THR A 4 30.28 24.43 8.83
CA THR A 4 29.55 24.86 10.03
C THR A 4 28.14 24.24 9.98
N ALA A 5 27.93 23.19 10.76
CA ALA A 5 26.62 22.62 11.05
C ALA A 5 25.86 23.60 11.97
N ASN A 6 25.01 24.44 11.42
CA ASN A 6 23.98 25.14 12.19
C ASN A 6 22.77 25.49 11.31
N GLN A 7 22.04 24.48 10.84
CA GLN A 7 20.69 24.66 10.38
C GLN A 7 19.79 23.83 11.31
N GLN A 8 19.03 24.54 12.15
CA GLN A 8 17.95 23.94 12.91
C GLN A 8 16.99 23.25 11.93
N PRO A 9 16.51 22.03 12.22
CA PRO A 9 15.54 21.37 11.37
C PRO A 9 14.31 22.29 11.26
N HIS A 10 13.92 22.63 10.02
CA HIS A 10 12.66 23.30 9.75
C HIS A 10 11.55 22.43 10.34
N ARG A 11 10.99 22.83 11.47
CA ARG A 11 9.76 22.26 11.99
C ARG A 11 8.67 22.60 10.98
N LEU A 12 8.19 21.59 10.27
CA LEU A 12 6.93 21.69 9.55
C LEU A 12 5.84 22.14 10.55
N PRO A 13 4.97 23.08 10.16
CA PRO A 13 3.90 23.52 11.05
C PRO A 13 3.06 22.31 11.46
N ALA A 14 2.82 22.19 12.76
CA ALA A 14 1.98 21.14 13.31
C ALA A 14 0.58 21.28 12.69
N VAL A 15 0.19 20.36 11.85
CA VAL A 15 -1.18 20.25 11.35
C VAL A 15 -2.01 19.74 12.53
N THR A 16 -2.70 20.64 13.21
CA THR A 16 -3.69 20.28 14.24
C THR A 16 -4.86 19.59 13.54
N ARG A 17 -4.85 18.25 13.53
CA ARG A 17 -6.02 17.48 13.09
C ARG A 17 -7.10 17.64 14.15
N SER A 18 -8.27 18.14 13.74
CA SER A 18 -9.49 18.08 14.55
C SER A 18 -9.80 16.60 14.83
N GLY A 19 -10.00 16.23 16.10
CA GLY A 19 -10.09 14.84 16.56
C GLY A 19 -11.34 14.07 16.11
N SER A 20 -12.00 14.48 15.03
CA SER A 20 -13.23 13.91 14.48
C SER A 20 -13.18 13.59 12.98
N ASP A 21 -12.01 13.68 12.32
CA ASP A 21 -11.92 13.40 10.88
C ASP A 21 -12.21 11.90 10.61
N PRO A 22 -13.19 11.59 9.75
CA PRO A 22 -13.46 10.22 9.35
C PRO A 22 -12.26 9.62 8.62
N ILE A 23 -12.16 8.29 8.63
CA ILE A 23 -11.14 7.58 7.87
C ILE A 23 -11.24 7.97 6.40
N ARG A 24 -10.14 8.53 5.86
CA ARG A 24 -10.11 9.11 4.52
C ARG A 24 -9.75 8.07 3.48
N LEU A 25 -10.20 8.28 2.25
CA LEU A 25 -9.69 7.55 1.10
C LEU A 25 -8.32 8.12 0.71
N ILE A 26 -7.33 7.25 0.49
CA ILE A 26 -5.97 7.70 0.16
C ILE A 26 -5.92 8.47 -1.15
N ARG A 27 -6.74 8.12 -2.15
CA ARG A 27 -6.87 8.91 -3.39
C ARG A 27 -7.25 10.37 -3.12
N ASP A 28 -8.14 10.61 -2.14
CA ASP A 28 -8.57 11.96 -1.79
C ASP A 28 -7.46 12.72 -1.05
N ILE A 29 -6.64 12.02 -0.26
CA ILE A 29 -5.44 12.56 0.38
C ILE A 29 -4.43 13.01 -0.68
N TYR A 30 -4.14 12.18 -1.68
CA TYR A 30 -3.25 12.54 -2.77
C TYR A 30 -3.74 13.75 -3.54
N GLU A 31 -5.03 13.81 -3.85
CA GLU A 31 -5.61 14.93 -4.57
C GLU A 31 -5.53 16.23 -3.77
N GLU A 32 -5.83 16.20 -2.47
CA GLU A 32 -5.70 17.36 -1.59
C GLU A 32 -4.24 17.85 -1.50
N ARG A 33 -3.31 16.92 -1.21
CA ARG A 33 -1.89 17.26 -1.07
C ARG A 33 -1.32 17.81 -2.39
N ARG A 34 -1.73 17.25 -3.51
CA ARG A 34 -1.36 17.75 -4.85
C ARG A 34 -1.81 19.19 -5.06
N ARG A 35 -3.05 19.54 -4.69
CA ARG A 35 -3.57 20.93 -4.80
C ARG A 35 -2.81 21.90 -3.89
N LEU A 36 -2.35 21.43 -2.74
CA LEU A 36 -1.59 22.24 -1.79
C LEU A 36 -0.09 22.31 -2.12
N GLY A 37 0.40 21.58 -3.13
CA GLY A 37 1.83 21.47 -3.42
C GLY A 37 2.63 20.81 -2.30
N GLN A 38 1.99 19.92 -1.51
CA GLN A 38 2.58 19.26 -0.35
C GLN A 38 2.80 17.78 -0.62
N PRO A 39 3.85 17.17 -0.06
CA PRO A 39 4.05 15.74 -0.13
C PRO A 39 3.02 14.99 0.73
N VAL A 40 2.70 13.76 0.33
CA VAL A 40 2.02 12.78 1.17
C VAL A 40 3.07 12.02 1.98
N ILE A 41 2.89 11.93 3.29
CA ILE A 41 3.78 11.18 4.19
C ILE A 41 3.05 9.93 4.66
N SER A 42 3.64 8.78 4.42
CA SER A 42 3.10 7.50 4.90
C SER A 42 4.18 6.65 5.56
N VAL A 43 3.74 5.76 6.43
CA VAL A 43 4.60 4.81 7.12
C VAL A 43 4.06 3.41 6.90
N GLU A 44 4.95 2.47 6.59
CA GLU A 44 4.60 1.06 6.37
C GLU A 44 5.05 0.19 7.54
N PHE A 45 4.19 -0.73 7.96
CA PHE A 45 4.45 -1.70 9.00
C PHE A 45 4.33 -3.14 8.50
N PHE A 46 5.19 -3.99 9.03
CA PHE A 46 4.97 -5.43 8.98
C PHE A 46 4.10 -5.84 10.18
N PRO A 47 3.10 -6.74 9.99
CA PRO A 47 2.35 -7.27 11.11
C PRO A 47 3.30 -7.93 12.13
N PRO A 48 3.28 -7.54 13.40
CA PRO A 48 4.13 -8.12 14.40
C PRO A 48 3.88 -9.63 14.54
N ARG A 49 4.93 -10.41 14.81
CA ARG A 49 4.81 -11.88 14.89
C ARG A 49 4.64 -12.39 16.32
N THR A 50 4.89 -11.54 17.29
CA THR A 50 4.88 -11.90 18.72
C THR A 50 4.08 -10.89 19.53
N PRO A 51 3.55 -11.26 20.72
CA PRO A 51 2.90 -10.32 21.62
C PRO A 51 3.80 -9.14 22.03
N ALA A 52 5.08 -9.37 22.23
CA ALA A 52 6.04 -8.31 22.53
C ALA A 52 6.21 -7.34 21.35
N GLY A 53 6.20 -7.85 20.12
CA GLY A 53 6.19 -7.01 18.91
C GLY A 53 4.91 -6.19 18.78
N ASP A 54 3.74 -6.76 19.12
CA ASP A 54 2.48 -6.04 19.16
C ASP A 54 2.57 -4.89 20.18
N ALA A 55 3.01 -5.16 21.41
CA ALA A 55 3.21 -4.11 22.42
C ALA A 55 4.19 -3.02 21.94
N THR A 56 5.31 -3.40 21.34
CA THR A 56 6.27 -2.43 20.79
C THR A 56 5.64 -1.54 19.72
N LEU A 57 4.85 -2.12 18.80
CA LEU A 57 4.20 -1.37 17.74
C LEU A 57 3.18 -0.36 18.31
N PHE A 58 2.27 -0.82 19.17
CA PHE A 58 1.13 -0.02 19.60
C PHE A 58 1.42 0.91 20.77
N ASP A 59 2.27 0.49 21.71
CA ASP A 59 2.52 1.24 22.94
C ASP A 59 3.67 2.25 22.79
N ARG A 60 4.54 2.06 21.79
CA ARG A 60 5.72 2.90 21.59
C ARG A 60 5.82 3.45 20.17
N THR A 61 5.96 2.59 19.17
CA THR A 61 6.32 3.02 17.80
C THR A 61 5.25 3.89 17.15
N LEU A 62 3.97 3.50 17.23
CA LEU A 62 2.87 4.30 16.68
C LEU A 62 2.72 5.67 17.37
N PRO A 63 2.73 5.78 18.72
CA PRO A 63 2.71 7.09 19.39
C PRO A 63 3.88 7.98 18.99
N GLU A 64 5.10 7.45 18.89
CA GLU A 64 6.26 8.22 18.46
C GLU A 64 6.11 8.71 17.00
N LEU A 65 5.61 7.88 16.11
CA LEU A 65 5.39 8.25 14.69
C LEU A 65 4.22 9.21 14.49
N GLN A 66 3.21 9.20 15.34
CA GLN A 66 2.11 10.18 15.28
C GLN A 66 2.60 11.62 15.43
N ALA A 67 3.71 11.85 16.14
CA ALA A 67 4.31 13.19 16.25
C ALA A 67 4.76 13.77 14.90
N PHE A 68 5.02 12.94 13.90
CA PHE A 68 5.34 13.37 12.52
C PHE A 68 4.11 13.61 11.66
N ALA A 69 2.91 13.38 12.20
CA ALA A 69 1.62 13.55 11.52
C ALA A 69 1.54 12.90 10.12
N PRO A 70 1.87 11.60 9.95
CA PRO A 70 1.76 10.94 8.66
C PRO A 70 0.30 10.96 8.18
N ASP A 71 0.12 11.03 6.86
CA ASP A 71 -1.19 11.08 6.24
C ASP A 71 -1.93 9.74 6.33
N PHE A 72 -1.17 8.65 6.23
CA PHE A 72 -1.70 7.30 6.43
C PHE A 72 -0.62 6.30 6.83
N TYR A 73 -1.07 5.17 7.36
CA TYR A 73 -0.23 4.01 7.65
C TYR A 73 -0.60 2.85 6.74
N SER A 74 0.38 2.09 6.28
CA SER A 74 0.14 0.87 5.51
C SER A 74 0.63 -0.37 6.28
N VAL A 75 -0.06 -1.49 6.09
CA VAL A 75 0.29 -2.74 6.75
C VAL A 75 0.44 -3.83 5.70
N THR A 76 1.61 -4.45 5.68
CA THR A 76 1.96 -5.47 4.70
C THR A 76 1.16 -6.76 4.90
N TYR A 77 1.12 -7.55 3.85
CA TYR A 77 0.50 -8.87 3.82
C TYR A 77 1.58 -9.95 3.78
N GLY A 78 1.54 -10.91 4.68
CA GLY A 78 2.56 -11.96 4.72
C GLY A 78 2.47 -12.92 3.53
N ALA A 79 3.62 -13.42 3.09
CA ALA A 79 3.71 -14.38 2.01
C ALA A 79 2.81 -15.61 2.26
N GLY A 80 2.10 -16.06 1.22
CA GLY A 80 1.25 -17.24 1.27
C GLY A 80 -0.05 -17.11 2.09
N GLY A 81 -0.49 -15.89 2.42
CA GLY A 81 -1.77 -15.67 3.12
C GLY A 81 -1.75 -15.93 4.63
N SER A 82 -0.61 -16.30 5.20
CA SER A 82 -0.46 -16.69 6.62
C SER A 82 -0.74 -15.55 7.62
N THR A 83 -0.83 -14.30 7.16
CA THR A 83 -1.07 -13.13 8.02
C THR A 83 -2.33 -12.37 7.66
N ARG A 84 -3.24 -12.96 6.85
CA ARG A 84 -4.48 -12.30 6.38
C ARG A 84 -5.25 -11.64 7.51
N ASP A 85 -5.65 -12.43 8.49
CA ASP A 85 -6.46 -11.96 9.61
C ASP A 85 -5.69 -10.99 10.49
N LYS A 86 -4.38 -11.19 10.61
CA LYS A 86 -3.50 -10.32 11.39
C LYS A 86 -3.32 -8.95 10.73
N THR A 87 -3.20 -8.87 9.40
CA THR A 87 -3.14 -7.61 8.68
C THR A 87 -4.39 -6.76 8.93
N LEU A 88 -5.59 -7.35 8.77
CA LEU A 88 -6.84 -6.64 9.05
C LEU A 88 -6.97 -6.24 10.53
N ALA A 89 -6.54 -7.10 11.45
CA ALA A 89 -6.58 -6.80 12.88
C ALA A 89 -5.67 -5.61 13.25
N VAL A 90 -4.45 -5.57 12.71
CA VAL A 90 -3.52 -4.46 12.94
C VAL A 90 -4.05 -3.17 12.33
N VAL A 91 -4.52 -3.21 11.08
CA VAL A 91 -5.13 -2.06 10.40
C VAL A 91 -6.32 -1.50 11.19
N ASP A 92 -7.25 -2.37 11.58
CA ASP A 92 -8.44 -2.01 12.36
C ASP A 92 -8.05 -1.38 13.71
N ARG A 93 -7.05 -1.95 14.39
CA ARG A 93 -6.57 -1.42 15.67
C ARG A 93 -5.95 -0.04 15.52
N ILE A 94 -5.13 0.19 14.48
CA ILE A 94 -4.58 1.52 14.17
C ILE A 94 -5.70 2.52 13.92
N GLN A 95 -6.72 2.15 13.14
CA GLN A 95 -7.86 3.03 12.85
C GLN A 95 -8.62 3.42 14.12
N ARG A 96 -8.94 2.44 14.97
CA ARG A 96 -9.78 2.67 16.15
C ARG A 96 -9.04 3.37 17.30
N GLU A 97 -7.82 2.93 17.61
CA GLU A 97 -7.08 3.43 18.77
C GLU A 97 -6.34 4.74 18.47
N HIS A 98 -5.83 4.88 17.23
CA HIS A 98 -5.03 6.04 16.83
C HIS A 98 -5.77 7.01 15.90
N ARG A 99 -7.02 6.69 15.49
CA ARG A 99 -7.85 7.52 14.59
C ARG A 99 -7.12 7.92 13.30
N ALA A 100 -6.33 6.99 12.77
CA ALA A 100 -5.47 7.23 11.62
C ALA A 100 -6.01 6.54 10.37
N THR A 101 -5.83 7.17 9.21
CA THR A 101 -6.10 6.52 7.92
C THR A 101 -5.11 5.40 7.71
N THR A 102 -5.60 4.24 7.26
CA THR A 102 -4.78 3.06 7.03
C THR A 102 -5.04 2.45 5.67
N MET A 103 -4.08 1.67 5.20
CA MET A 103 -4.15 0.84 4.00
C MET A 103 -3.75 -0.59 4.32
N ALA A 104 -4.57 -1.56 3.92
CA ALA A 104 -4.22 -2.96 4.00
C ALA A 104 -3.63 -3.43 2.67
N HIS A 105 -2.54 -4.19 2.70
CA HIS A 105 -2.07 -4.92 1.53
C HIS A 105 -2.94 -6.16 1.32
N LEU A 106 -3.19 -6.53 0.08
CA LEU A 106 -3.92 -7.74 -0.30
C LEU A 106 -3.26 -8.38 -1.52
N THR A 107 -2.89 -9.66 -1.38
CA THR A 107 -2.33 -10.44 -2.49
C THR A 107 -3.38 -11.39 -3.08
N CYS A 108 -3.30 -11.66 -4.39
CA CYS A 108 -4.25 -12.53 -5.07
C CYS A 108 -3.72 -13.93 -5.37
N ILE A 109 -2.40 -14.11 -5.51
CA ILE A 109 -1.86 -15.41 -5.88
C ILE A 109 -2.13 -16.47 -4.80
N GLY A 110 -2.56 -17.65 -5.23
CA GLY A 110 -2.88 -18.74 -4.31
C GLY A 110 -4.13 -18.52 -3.45
N THR A 111 -4.94 -17.46 -3.76
CA THR A 111 -6.15 -17.13 -3.01
C THR A 111 -7.38 -17.28 -3.92
N SER A 112 -8.41 -18.00 -3.47
CA SER A 112 -9.65 -18.13 -4.23
C SER A 112 -10.43 -16.81 -4.28
N GLN A 113 -11.25 -16.63 -5.32
CA GLN A 113 -12.13 -15.46 -5.40
C GLN A 113 -13.06 -15.37 -4.17
N ALA A 114 -13.60 -16.50 -3.70
CA ALA A 114 -14.46 -16.53 -2.52
C ALA A 114 -13.72 -16.08 -1.23
N ASP A 115 -12.43 -16.40 -1.12
CA ASP A 115 -11.61 -15.93 0.00
C ASP A 115 -11.35 -14.43 -0.07
N ILE A 116 -11.15 -13.88 -1.28
CA ILE A 116 -11.03 -12.45 -1.49
C ILE A 116 -12.34 -11.74 -1.16
N GLU A 117 -13.48 -12.27 -1.60
CA GLU A 117 -14.80 -11.72 -1.25
C GLU A 117 -15.02 -11.67 0.26
N ARG A 118 -14.67 -12.74 0.96
CA ARG A 118 -14.76 -12.80 2.43
C ARG A 118 -13.85 -11.77 3.09
N TYR A 119 -12.61 -11.63 2.60
CA TYR A 119 -11.69 -10.62 3.07
C TYR A 119 -12.24 -9.20 2.90
N LEU A 120 -12.81 -8.89 1.73
CA LEU A 120 -13.37 -7.57 1.45
C LEU A 120 -14.62 -7.28 2.29
N LEU A 121 -15.43 -8.29 2.55
CA LEU A 121 -16.58 -8.16 3.46
C LEU A 121 -16.11 -7.81 4.88
N GLU A 122 -15.12 -8.52 5.39
CA GLU A 122 -14.53 -8.27 6.70
C GLU A 122 -13.86 -6.87 6.76
N ALA A 123 -13.09 -6.51 5.73
CA ALA A 123 -12.48 -5.20 5.63
C ALA A 123 -13.54 -4.07 5.71
N ARG A 124 -14.65 -4.21 4.99
CA ARG A 124 -15.76 -3.25 5.04
C ARG A 124 -16.41 -3.17 6.43
N GLN A 125 -16.64 -4.30 7.08
CA GLN A 125 -17.21 -4.34 8.44
C GLN A 125 -16.33 -3.61 9.46
N ARG A 126 -15.01 -3.66 9.26
CA ARG A 126 -14.02 -2.93 10.06
C ARG A 126 -13.78 -1.48 9.60
N GLY A 127 -14.50 -1.00 8.58
CA GLY A 127 -14.33 0.35 8.03
C GLY A 127 -13.04 0.54 7.24
N ILE A 128 -12.34 -0.53 6.86
CA ILE A 128 -11.12 -0.48 6.06
C ILE A 128 -11.51 -0.21 4.60
N ARG A 129 -11.02 0.89 4.05
CA ARG A 129 -11.41 1.40 2.73
C ARG A 129 -10.24 1.56 1.75
N ASN A 130 -9.01 1.39 2.18
CA ASN A 130 -7.83 1.57 1.33
C ASN A 130 -7.09 0.24 1.21
N ILE A 131 -6.91 -0.24 -0.01
CA ILE A 131 -6.30 -1.54 -0.32
C ILE A 131 -5.14 -1.33 -1.31
N LEU A 132 -3.96 -1.85 -0.99
CA LEU A 132 -2.89 -2.03 -1.97
C LEU A 132 -3.04 -3.41 -2.60
N ALA A 133 -3.43 -3.43 -3.87
CA ALA A 133 -3.68 -4.64 -4.64
C ALA A 133 -2.38 -5.18 -5.25
N LEU A 134 -1.96 -6.34 -4.78
CA LEU A 134 -0.71 -6.99 -5.16
C LEU A 134 -0.97 -8.37 -5.79
N ARG A 135 -0.03 -8.81 -6.62
CA ARG A 135 -0.01 -10.21 -7.05
C ARG A 135 0.37 -11.14 -5.90
N GLY A 136 1.41 -10.78 -5.19
CA GLY A 136 2.12 -11.63 -4.25
C GLY A 136 3.11 -12.58 -4.92
N ASP A 137 3.99 -13.18 -4.11
CA ASP A 137 4.95 -14.16 -4.57
C ASP A 137 4.34 -15.57 -4.49
N PRO A 138 4.64 -16.44 -5.47
CA PRO A 138 4.23 -17.84 -5.39
C PRO A 138 4.76 -18.49 -4.12
N PRO A 139 3.99 -19.35 -3.45
CA PRO A 139 4.50 -20.13 -2.31
C PRO A 139 5.73 -20.93 -2.72
N GLN A 140 6.81 -20.85 -1.95
CA GLN A 140 8.09 -21.50 -2.27
C GLN A 140 8.02 -23.05 -2.27
N GLU A 141 7.01 -23.65 -1.63
CA GLU A 141 6.94 -25.10 -1.41
C GLU A 141 5.86 -25.83 -2.23
N VAL A 142 5.05 -25.13 -3.03
CA VAL A 142 4.00 -25.81 -3.79
C VAL A 142 4.50 -26.26 -5.14
N LYS A 143 4.98 -27.53 -5.21
CA LYS A 143 5.26 -28.28 -6.44
C LYS A 143 3.99 -28.69 -7.22
N ALA A 144 2.80 -28.34 -6.74
CA ALA A 144 1.55 -28.60 -7.44
C ALA A 144 1.16 -27.40 -8.30
N PRO A 145 0.74 -27.59 -9.56
CA PRO A 145 0.18 -26.51 -10.35
C PRO A 145 -0.99 -25.91 -9.58
N ALA A 146 -1.06 -24.56 -9.53
CA ALA A 146 -2.19 -23.85 -8.93
C ALA A 146 -3.48 -24.46 -9.48
N GLN A 147 -4.41 -24.81 -8.60
CA GLN A 147 -5.67 -25.42 -9.03
C GLN A 147 -6.36 -24.49 -10.04
N PRO A 148 -6.86 -24.99 -11.16
CA PRO A 148 -7.37 -24.17 -12.28
C PRO A 148 -8.54 -23.23 -11.95
N ASN A 149 -9.10 -23.28 -10.73
CA ASN A 149 -10.30 -22.53 -10.34
C ASN A 149 -10.07 -21.56 -9.17
N SER A 150 -8.86 -21.16 -8.87
CA SER A 150 -8.56 -20.46 -7.63
C SER A 150 -8.23 -18.99 -7.79
N GLY A 151 -9.11 -18.18 -8.34
CA GLY A 151 -8.99 -16.74 -8.16
C GLY A 151 -8.17 -16.01 -9.24
N PHE A 152 -7.45 -14.98 -8.84
CA PHE A 152 -6.74 -14.09 -9.77
C PHE A 152 -5.26 -14.46 -9.87
N GLU A 153 -4.76 -14.49 -11.09
CA GLU A 153 -3.35 -14.77 -11.39
C GLU A 153 -2.50 -13.49 -11.34
N TYR A 154 -3.10 -12.35 -11.71
CA TYR A 154 -2.41 -11.06 -11.84
C TYR A 154 -3.11 -9.96 -11.05
N ALA A 155 -2.31 -9.00 -10.57
CA ALA A 155 -2.80 -7.88 -9.78
C ALA A 155 -3.87 -7.02 -10.50
N HIS A 156 -3.81 -6.86 -11.83
CA HIS A 156 -4.82 -6.09 -12.56
C HIS A 156 -6.22 -6.72 -12.49
N GLN A 157 -6.31 -8.05 -12.38
CA GLN A 157 -7.57 -8.75 -12.19
C GLN A 157 -8.15 -8.47 -10.80
N LEU A 158 -7.30 -8.48 -9.76
CA LEU A 158 -7.68 -8.08 -8.41
C LEU A 158 -8.14 -6.62 -8.37
N VAL A 159 -7.41 -5.70 -9.03
CA VAL A 159 -7.80 -4.29 -9.13
C VAL A 159 -9.18 -4.16 -9.77
N SER A 160 -9.42 -4.83 -10.91
CA SER A 160 -10.72 -4.83 -11.57
C SER A 160 -11.85 -5.34 -10.67
N PHE A 161 -11.58 -6.39 -9.91
CA PHE A 161 -12.53 -6.95 -8.96
C PHE A 161 -12.84 -5.99 -7.80
N LEU A 162 -11.81 -5.37 -7.21
CA LEU A 162 -11.96 -4.35 -6.18
C LEU A 162 -12.76 -3.14 -6.68
N LYS A 163 -12.49 -2.70 -7.91
CA LYS A 163 -13.20 -1.57 -8.54
C LYS A 163 -14.68 -1.88 -8.73
N LYS A 164 -15.00 -3.07 -9.22
CA LYS A 164 -16.40 -3.54 -9.37
C LYS A 164 -17.11 -3.68 -8.03
N SER A 165 -16.40 -4.15 -7.02
CA SER A 165 -16.93 -4.25 -5.64
C SER A 165 -17.28 -2.89 -5.04
N GLY A 166 -16.60 -1.82 -5.48
CA GLY A 166 -16.85 -0.43 -5.06
C GLY A 166 -16.42 -0.12 -3.62
N GLY A 167 -16.38 1.18 -3.29
CA GLY A 167 -16.16 1.66 -1.93
C GLY A 167 -14.72 1.61 -1.42
N PHE A 168 -13.74 1.24 -2.25
CA PHE A 168 -12.32 1.23 -1.91
C PHE A 168 -11.54 2.29 -2.68
N SER A 169 -10.47 2.78 -2.06
CA SER A 169 -9.36 3.44 -2.72
C SER A 169 -8.28 2.40 -2.96
N ILE A 170 -7.87 2.24 -4.21
CA ILE A 170 -7.08 1.10 -4.69
C ILE A 170 -5.70 1.56 -5.12
N GLY A 171 -4.67 1.11 -4.41
CA GLY A 171 -3.28 1.26 -4.80
C GLY A 171 -2.79 0.11 -5.65
N ALA A 172 -1.83 0.36 -6.52
CA ALA A 172 -1.10 -0.64 -7.27
C ALA A 172 0.42 -0.45 -7.11
N ALA A 173 1.18 -1.53 -7.11
CA ALA A 173 2.64 -1.46 -7.07
C ALA A 173 3.21 -1.15 -8.46
N GLY A 174 4.20 -0.23 -8.50
CA GLY A 174 5.01 0.10 -9.66
C GLY A 174 6.50 -0.14 -9.38
N PHE A 175 7.30 -0.37 -10.41
CA PHE A 175 8.72 -0.71 -10.29
C PHE A 175 9.55 0.19 -11.22
N PRO A 176 10.15 1.28 -10.71
CA PRO A 176 10.98 2.16 -11.54
C PRO A 176 12.14 1.43 -12.22
N GLU A 177 12.77 0.49 -11.50
CA GLU A 177 13.89 -0.31 -12.00
C GLU A 177 13.44 -1.58 -12.74
N SER A 178 12.14 -1.80 -12.96
CA SER A 178 11.49 -3.05 -13.39
C SER A 178 11.37 -4.09 -12.27
N HIS A 179 10.31 -4.89 -12.34
CA HIS A 179 10.14 -6.03 -11.44
C HIS A 179 11.18 -7.12 -11.74
N VAL A 180 11.81 -7.66 -10.70
CA VAL A 180 12.90 -8.66 -10.84
C VAL A 180 12.49 -9.91 -11.62
N ALA A 181 11.22 -10.28 -11.62
CA ALA A 181 10.70 -11.41 -12.39
C ALA A 181 10.30 -11.02 -13.84
N CYS A 182 10.42 -9.74 -14.24
CA CYS A 182 10.12 -9.34 -15.61
C CYS A 182 11.40 -9.41 -16.47
N THR A 183 11.59 -10.51 -17.14
CA THR A 183 12.76 -10.75 -18.02
C THR A 183 12.63 -10.05 -19.39
N GLU A 184 11.45 -9.51 -19.69
CA GLU A 184 11.12 -8.90 -20.99
C GLU A 184 11.49 -7.41 -21.05
N GLY A 185 11.95 -6.84 -19.93
CA GLY A 185 12.45 -5.48 -19.84
C GLY A 185 11.48 -4.45 -19.25
N LYS A 186 12.02 -3.29 -18.88
CA LYS A 186 11.33 -2.22 -18.13
C LYS A 186 10.00 -1.80 -18.77
N HIS A 187 9.98 -1.62 -20.09
CA HIS A 187 8.78 -1.13 -20.78
C HIS A 187 7.61 -2.12 -20.71
N VAL A 188 7.91 -3.42 -20.77
CA VAL A 188 6.87 -4.46 -20.63
C VAL A 188 6.30 -4.46 -19.20
N ASP A 189 7.15 -4.33 -18.19
CA ASP A 189 6.68 -4.22 -16.81
C ASP A 189 5.83 -2.97 -16.59
N TRP A 190 6.22 -1.84 -17.19
CA TRP A 190 5.46 -0.60 -17.11
C TRP A 190 4.11 -0.65 -17.87
N GLN A 191 4.05 -1.38 -18.99
CA GLN A 191 2.76 -1.67 -19.64
C GLN A 191 1.85 -2.54 -18.77
N ARG A 192 2.43 -3.48 -18.01
CA ARG A 192 1.68 -4.26 -17.01
C ARG A 192 1.17 -3.37 -15.86
N LEU A 193 1.91 -2.33 -15.48
CA LEU A 193 1.42 -1.32 -14.55
C LEU A 193 0.26 -0.52 -15.16
N LYS A 194 0.37 -0.13 -16.44
CA LYS A 194 -0.75 0.53 -17.14
C LYS A 194 -2.01 -0.33 -17.08
N ALA A 195 -1.91 -1.62 -17.30
CA ALA A 195 -3.06 -2.52 -17.19
C ALA A 195 -3.72 -2.49 -15.79
N LYS A 196 -2.95 -2.27 -14.71
CA LYS A 196 -3.49 -2.07 -13.36
C LYS A 196 -4.19 -0.71 -13.23
N ILE A 197 -3.64 0.34 -13.81
CA ILE A 197 -4.24 1.68 -13.83
C ILE A 197 -5.56 1.65 -14.61
N ASP A 198 -5.56 1.08 -15.81
CA ASP A 198 -6.75 0.93 -16.66
C ASP A 198 -7.84 0.08 -15.99
N ALA A 199 -7.46 -0.91 -15.19
CA ALA A 199 -8.38 -1.72 -14.40
C ALA A 199 -9.02 -0.94 -13.23
N GLY A 200 -8.54 0.25 -12.91
CA GLY A 200 -9.13 1.16 -11.95
C GLY A 200 -8.33 1.41 -10.67
N ALA A 201 -7.01 1.22 -10.69
CA ALA A 201 -6.16 1.69 -9.60
C ALA A 201 -6.22 3.21 -9.50
N ASP A 202 -6.38 3.71 -8.27
CA ASP A 202 -6.52 5.15 -8.00
C ASP A 202 -5.15 5.84 -7.81
N PHE A 203 -4.13 5.08 -7.40
CA PHE A 203 -2.75 5.58 -7.20
C PHE A 203 -1.72 4.47 -7.32
N VAL A 204 -0.47 4.85 -7.50
CA VAL A 204 0.67 3.92 -7.61
C VAL A 204 1.63 4.15 -6.45
N LEU A 205 2.04 3.06 -5.79
CA LEU A 205 3.18 3.03 -4.88
C LEU A 205 4.35 2.34 -5.58
N THR A 206 5.48 3.02 -5.63
CA THR A 206 6.67 2.41 -6.21
C THR A 206 7.32 1.45 -5.22
N GLN A 207 7.98 0.42 -5.73
CA GLN A 207 8.99 -0.28 -4.96
C GLN A 207 10.10 0.71 -4.59
N LEU A 208 10.82 0.43 -3.50
CA LEU A 208 12.00 1.19 -3.11
C LEU A 208 13.00 1.22 -4.27
N PHE A 209 13.51 2.39 -4.59
CA PHE A 209 14.53 2.62 -5.60
C PHE A 209 15.62 3.53 -5.01
N PHE A 210 16.84 3.42 -5.53
CA PHE A 210 17.98 4.18 -5.04
C PHE A 210 18.51 5.18 -6.08
N ASN A 211 18.15 4.99 -7.35
CA ASN A 211 18.51 5.92 -8.42
C ASN A 211 17.29 6.74 -8.84
N ASN A 212 17.35 8.05 -8.61
CA ASN A 212 16.27 8.95 -8.97
C ASN A 212 16.05 9.05 -10.50
N ASP A 213 17.08 8.82 -11.32
CA ASP A 213 16.94 8.84 -12.77
C ASP A 213 16.01 7.73 -13.26
N ASP A 214 16.07 6.53 -12.66
CA ASP A 214 15.13 5.45 -12.98
C ASP A 214 13.68 5.86 -12.65
N TYR A 215 13.46 6.55 -11.54
CA TYR A 215 12.13 7.07 -11.20
C TYR A 215 11.66 8.16 -12.19
N PHE A 216 12.53 9.09 -12.58
CA PHE A 216 12.13 10.14 -13.52
C PHE A 216 11.80 9.57 -14.90
N VAL A 217 12.58 8.61 -15.39
CA VAL A 217 12.30 7.90 -16.66
C VAL A 217 10.97 7.12 -16.56
N PHE A 218 10.77 6.41 -15.46
CA PHE A 218 9.52 5.69 -15.19
C PHE A 218 8.30 6.63 -15.18
N ARG A 219 8.35 7.72 -14.40
CA ARG A 219 7.29 8.72 -14.34
C ARG A 219 7.00 9.32 -15.71
N ASP A 220 8.03 9.73 -16.42
CA ASP A 220 7.89 10.37 -17.73
C ASP A 220 7.30 9.42 -18.76
N TYR A 221 7.66 8.15 -18.72
CA TYR A 221 7.06 7.12 -19.56
C TYR A 221 5.55 6.96 -19.27
N LEU A 222 5.17 6.86 -18.00
CA LEU A 222 3.76 6.73 -17.61
C LEU A 222 2.92 7.96 -18.03
N VAL A 223 3.48 9.16 -17.89
CA VAL A 223 2.72 10.40 -18.17
C VAL A 223 2.66 10.73 -19.66
N LYS A 224 3.72 10.42 -20.43
CA LYS A 224 3.87 10.88 -21.81
C LYS A 224 3.54 9.79 -22.85
N THR A 225 3.66 8.52 -22.46
CA THR A 225 3.57 7.39 -23.41
C THR A 225 2.37 6.49 -23.15
N LEU A 226 1.92 6.36 -21.91
CA LEU A 226 0.77 5.54 -21.51
C LEU A 226 -0.43 6.37 -21.10
#